data_0623797eab3b195ba16fb1eeade1c711
#
_entry.id   0623797eab3b195ba16fb1eeade1c711
#
_cell.length_a   1.000
_cell.length_b   1.000
_cell.length_c   1.000
_cell.angle_alpha   90.00
_cell.angle_beta   90.00
_cell.angle_gamma   90.00
#
_symmetry.space_group_name_H-M   'P 1'
#
loop_
_entity.id
_entity.type
_entity.pdbx_description
1 polymer ?
#
loop_
_entity_poly.entity_id
_entity_poly.type
_entity_poly.pdbx_seq_one_letter_code
_entity_poly.pdbx_strand_id
1 'polypeptide(L)'
;DTIRKMNIKYGYIRPVIWRGSEMMAVSAQKNKINVAIATWEWPSYFSKEDRLKGISLQSAIWKRPAPDTIPNDAKAAGIYMISTLSKHEA
;
A
#
# COMPACT_ATOMS: atom_id res chain seq x y z
N ASP A 1 -2.05 -19.27 7.26
CA ASP A 1 -1.98 -20.46 6.38
C ASP A 1 -1.19 -20.22 5.08
N THR A 2 -1.41 -19.09 4.38
CA THR A 2 -0.69 -18.73 3.14
C THR A 2 0.82 -18.73 3.31
N ILE A 3 1.34 -18.16 4.41
CA ILE A 3 2.78 -18.11 4.71
C ILE A 3 3.36 -19.51 4.83
N ARG A 4 2.66 -20.40 5.55
CA ARG A 4 3.10 -21.80 5.71
C ARG A 4 3.13 -22.54 4.38
N LYS A 5 2.10 -22.36 3.54
CA LYS A 5 2.03 -22.99 2.22
C LYS A 5 3.13 -22.51 1.28
N MET A 6 3.56 -21.26 1.41
CA MET A 6 4.62 -20.66 0.61
C MET A 6 6.02 -20.88 1.21
N ASN A 7 6.12 -21.52 2.38
CA ASN A 7 7.38 -21.76 3.10
C ASN A 7 8.23 -20.48 3.31
N ILE A 8 7.57 -19.34 3.54
CA ILE A 8 8.21 -18.05 3.73
C ILE A 8 8.57 -17.88 5.20
N LYS A 9 9.85 -17.63 5.51
CA LYS A 9 10.31 -17.33 6.88
C LYS A 9 10.23 -15.81 7.18
N TYR A 10 10.63 -15.00 6.23
CA TYR A 10 10.60 -13.53 6.32
C TYR A 10 9.96 -13.00 5.05
N GLY A 11 8.90 -12.23 5.20
CA GLY A 11 8.22 -11.75 4.02
C GLY A 11 7.15 -10.70 4.30
N TYR A 12 6.58 -10.25 3.23
CA TYR A 12 5.51 -9.28 3.22
C TYR A 12 4.17 -9.98 3.04
N ILE A 13 3.16 -9.52 3.76
CA ILE A 13 1.78 -9.97 3.61
C ILE A 13 0.96 -8.79 3.08
N ARG A 14 0.30 -8.97 1.97
CA ARG A 14 -0.59 -7.97 1.37
C ARG A 14 -2.01 -8.49 1.24
N PRO A 15 -2.90 -8.19 2.15
CA PRO A 15 -4.32 -8.33 1.91
C PRO A 15 -4.79 -7.24 0.94
N VAL A 16 -5.63 -7.61 0.00
CA VAL A 16 -6.25 -6.70 -0.96
C VAL A 16 -7.74 -7.00 -0.99
N ILE A 17 -8.54 -5.96 -0.87
CA ILE A 17 -10.00 -6.04 -0.95
C ILE A 17 -10.44 -5.04 -2.02
N TRP A 18 -11.26 -5.50 -2.96
CA TRP A 18 -11.76 -4.63 -4.02
C TRP A 18 -13.19 -5.00 -4.42
N ARG A 19 -13.88 -4.04 -5.00
CA ARG A 19 -15.19 -4.28 -5.59
C ARG A 19 -15.04 -4.85 -6.99
N GLY A 20 -15.94 -5.75 -7.35
CA GLY A 20 -16.01 -6.33 -8.71
C GLY A 20 -16.45 -5.31 -9.75
N SER A 21 -16.58 -5.78 -10.98
CA SER A 21 -16.88 -4.98 -12.18
C SER A 21 -18.34 -5.13 -12.65
N GLU A 22 -19.23 -5.61 -11.81
CA GLU A 22 -20.63 -5.88 -12.18
C GLU A 22 -21.41 -4.59 -12.49
N MET A 23 -20.99 -3.48 -11.92
CA MET A 23 -21.61 -2.18 -12.14
C MET A 23 -20.54 -1.09 -12.24
N MET A 24 -20.61 -0.27 -13.27
CA MET A 24 -19.78 0.92 -13.42
C MET A 24 -20.57 2.13 -12.94
N ALA A 25 -20.38 2.51 -11.68
CA ALA A 25 -21.00 3.69 -11.07
C ALA A 25 -20.13 4.22 -9.93
N VAL A 26 -20.35 5.47 -9.56
CA VAL A 26 -19.71 6.10 -8.39
C VAL A 26 -20.04 5.29 -7.12
N SER A 27 -21.30 4.89 -6.98
CA SER A 27 -21.75 4.02 -5.90
C SER A 27 -21.81 2.57 -6.37
N ALA A 28 -20.77 1.80 -6.11
CA ALA A 28 -20.65 0.39 -6.48
C ALA A 28 -21.05 -0.56 -5.32
N GLN A 29 -22.05 -0.20 -4.53
CA GLN A 29 -22.41 -0.93 -3.32
C GLN A 29 -22.90 -2.34 -3.58
N LYS A 30 -23.53 -2.60 -4.74
CA LYS A 30 -24.03 -3.92 -5.14
C LYS A 30 -22.97 -4.82 -5.79
N ASN A 31 -21.78 -4.29 -6.06
CA ASN A 31 -20.70 -5.08 -6.63
C ASN A 31 -20.17 -6.10 -5.63
N LYS A 32 -19.76 -7.24 -6.11
CA LYS A 32 -19.11 -8.27 -5.30
C LYS A 32 -17.88 -7.72 -4.61
N ILE A 33 -17.63 -8.17 -3.41
CA ILE A 33 -16.40 -7.91 -2.69
C ILE A 33 -15.44 -9.06 -2.96
N ASN A 34 -14.30 -8.75 -3.52
CA ASN A 34 -13.24 -9.70 -3.75
C ASN A 34 -12.13 -9.49 -2.72
N VAL A 35 -11.52 -10.58 -2.29
CA VAL A 35 -10.45 -10.58 -1.30
C VAL A 35 -9.32 -11.46 -1.80
N ALA A 36 -8.10 -10.96 -1.73
CA ALA A 36 -6.89 -11.72 -1.99
C ALA A 36 -5.86 -11.45 -0.89
N ILE A 37 -5.06 -12.45 -0.58
CA ILE A 37 -3.92 -12.32 0.33
C ILE A 37 -2.70 -12.83 -0.41
N ALA A 38 -1.80 -11.93 -0.76
CA ALA A 38 -0.52 -12.25 -1.36
C ALA A 38 0.58 -12.25 -0.30
N THR A 39 1.51 -13.17 -0.42
CA THR A 39 2.71 -13.23 0.42
C THR A 39 3.91 -13.51 -0.45
N TRP A 40 5.03 -12.86 -0.16
CA TRP A 40 6.30 -13.10 -0.84
C TRP A 40 7.47 -12.73 0.07
N GLU A 41 8.62 -13.26 -0.24
CA GLU A 41 9.85 -12.86 0.46
C GLU A 41 10.14 -11.38 0.15
N TRP A 42 10.41 -10.62 1.19
CA TRP A 42 10.71 -9.20 1.06
C TRP A 42 11.96 -8.89 1.88
N PRO A 43 13.06 -8.57 1.23
CA PRO A 43 14.26 -8.11 1.91
C PRO A 43 14.00 -6.73 2.55
N SER A 44 14.88 -6.32 3.44
CA SER A 44 14.86 -4.96 3.96
C SER A 44 14.98 -3.95 2.81
N TYR A 45 14.28 -2.82 2.90
CA TYR A 45 14.40 -1.70 1.97
C TYR A 45 15.83 -1.15 1.87
N PHE A 46 16.60 -1.32 2.93
CA PHE A 46 17.95 -0.80 3.06
C PHE A 46 18.90 -1.92 3.44
N SER A 47 20.12 -1.85 2.93
CA SER A 47 21.21 -2.70 3.35
C SER A 47 21.52 -2.49 4.85
N LYS A 48 22.28 -3.41 5.45
CA LYS A 48 22.73 -3.23 6.84
C LYS A 48 23.60 -1.98 6.99
N GLU A 49 24.43 -1.69 6.00
CA GLU A 49 25.28 -0.50 5.95
C GLU A 49 24.46 0.78 5.88
N ASP A 50 23.49 0.86 4.98
CA ASP A 50 22.64 2.06 4.83
C ASP A 50 21.82 2.32 6.10
N ARG A 51 21.39 1.26 6.77
CA ARG A 51 20.68 1.40 8.06
C ARG A 51 21.56 2.00 9.16
N LEU A 52 22.87 1.74 9.13
CA LEU A 52 23.82 2.30 10.10
C LEU A 52 24.20 3.74 9.75
N LYS A 53 24.34 4.05 8.47
CA LYS A 53 24.63 5.41 7.99
C LYS A 53 23.44 6.36 8.11
N GLY A 54 22.21 5.81 8.13
CA GLY A 54 20.99 6.59 8.04
C GLY A 54 20.59 6.88 6.60
N ILE A 55 19.50 7.61 6.42
CA ILE A 55 18.96 7.98 5.12
C ILE A 55 18.70 9.48 5.05
N SER A 56 18.83 10.03 3.86
CA SER A 56 18.39 11.41 3.59
C SER A 56 16.87 11.47 3.51
N LEU A 57 16.30 12.53 4.08
CA LEU A 57 14.86 12.80 4.03
C LEU A 57 14.63 14.15 3.37
N GLN A 58 13.55 14.25 2.62
CA GLN A 58 13.08 15.47 1.99
C GLN A 58 11.63 15.71 2.35
N SER A 59 11.27 16.97 2.56
CA SER A 59 9.86 17.36 2.68
C SER A 59 9.22 17.41 1.30
N ALA A 60 8.18 16.59 1.10
CA ALA A 60 7.46 16.57 -0.17
C ALA A 60 6.60 17.82 -0.35
N ILE A 61 6.46 18.27 -1.59
CA ILE A 61 5.49 19.32 -1.96
C ILE A 61 4.05 18.77 -1.98
N TRP A 62 3.90 17.48 -2.28
CA TRP A 62 2.61 16.79 -2.30
C TRP A 62 2.09 16.57 -0.88
N LYS A 63 0.92 17.07 -0.61
CA LYS A 63 0.30 16.97 0.72
C LYS A 63 -0.81 15.93 0.73
N ARG A 64 -0.93 15.22 1.83
CA ARG A 64 -2.10 14.35 2.03
C ARG A 64 -3.36 15.21 2.10
N PRO A 65 -4.50 14.70 1.59
CA PRO A 65 -5.78 15.39 1.74
C PRO A 65 -6.11 15.66 3.20
N ALA A 66 -6.83 16.74 3.44
CA ALA A 66 -7.30 17.06 4.79
C ALA A 66 -8.28 15.98 5.29
N PRO A 67 -8.41 15.78 6.61
CA PRO A 67 -9.28 14.73 7.19
C PRO A 67 -10.74 14.81 6.80
N ASP A 68 -11.21 15.99 6.42
CA ASP A 68 -12.59 16.26 5.99
C ASP A 68 -12.83 16.05 4.49
N THR A 69 -11.78 15.75 3.71
CA THR A 69 -11.90 15.57 2.25
C THR A 69 -12.01 14.10 1.86
N ILE A 70 -11.30 13.22 2.54
CA ILE A 70 -11.31 11.77 2.33
C ILE A 70 -11.06 11.05 3.66
N PRO A 71 -11.45 9.77 3.80
CA PRO A 71 -11.13 8.98 4.98
C PRO A 71 -9.63 8.66 5.04
N ASN A 72 -8.83 9.58 5.58
CA ASN A 72 -7.37 9.50 5.64
C ASN A 72 -6.83 8.29 6.41
N ASP A 73 -7.61 7.73 7.32
CA ASP A 73 -7.26 6.52 8.07
C ASP A 73 -7.46 5.24 7.25
N ALA A 74 -8.16 5.33 6.13
CA ALA A 74 -8.35 4.19 5.25
C ALA A 74 -7.08 3.87 4.47
N LYS A 75 -6.75 2.58 4.38
CA LYS A 75 -5.67 2.09 3.51
C LYS A 75 -6.19 1.93 2.07
N ALA A 76 -6.64 3.03 1.47
CA ALA A 76 -7.21 3.07 0.13
C ALA A 76 -6.13 3.31 -0.93
N ALA A 77 -6.17 2.55 -2.04
CA ALA A 77 -5.14 2.61 -3.09
C ALA A 77 -4.99 4.01 -3.70
N GLY A 78 -6.09 4.73 -3.89
CA GLY A 78 -6.06 6.09 -4.46
C GLY A 78 -5.28 7.11 -3.63
N ILE A 79 -5.17 6.91 -2.33
CA ILE A 79 -4.41 7.81 -1.43
C ILE A 79 -2.89 7.64 -1.63
N TYR A 80 -2.45 6.48 -2.10
CA TYR A 80 -1.02 6.17 -2.27
C TYR A 80 -0.37 6.86 -3.46
N MET A 81 -1.15 7.42 -4.37
CA MET A 81 -0.64 8.22 -5.47
C MET A 81 0.29 9.34 -4.98
N ILE A 82 -0.06 10.00 -3.90
CA ILE A 82 0.73 11.08 -3.28
C ILE A 82 2.10 10.56 -2.82
N SER A 83 2.12 9.38 -2.20
CA SER A 83 3.37 8.76 -1.76
C SER A 83 4.27 8.39 -2.95
N THR A 84 3.68 7.94 -4.06
CA THR A 84 4.42 7.62 -5.28
C THR A 84 5.04 8.87 -5.89
N LEU A 85 4.27 9.95 -6.02
CA LEU A 85 4.75 11.24 -6.54
C LEU A 85 5.87 11.79 -5.67
N SER A 86 5.69 11.81 -4.35
CA SER A 86 6.69 12.29 -3.40
C SER A 86 7.99 11.48 -3.47
N LYS A 87 7.89 10.16 -3.64
CA LYS A 87 9.07 9.30 -3.78
C LYS A 87 9.82 9.53 -5.09
N HIS A 88 9.11 9.87 -6.17
CA HIS A 88 9.75 10.14 -7.47
C HIS A 88 10.42 11.51 -7.50
N GLU A 89 9.99 12.44 -6.63
CA GLU A 89 10.57 13.77 -6.51
C GLU A 89 11.86 13.76 -5.66
N ALA A 90 11.95 12.87 -4.68
CA ALA A 90 13.08 12.71 -3.78
C ALA A 90 14.25 11.96 -4.44
#